data_57f91fa7a746002333ae5a5419d52e25
#
_entry.id   57f91fa7a746002333ae5a5419d52e25
#
_cell.length_a   1.000
_cell.length_b   1.000
_cell.length_c   1.000
_cell.angle_alpha   90.00
_cell.angle_beta   90.00
_cell.angle_gamma   90.00
#
_symmetry.space_group_name_H-M   'P 1'
#
loop_
_entity.id
_entity.type
_entity.pdbx_description
1 polymer ?
#
loop_
_entity_poly.entity_id
_entity_poly.type
_entity_poly.pdbx_seq_one_letter_code
_entity_poly.pdbx_strand_id
1 'polypeptide(L)'
;PYHLSLNAPDAESLMRSRYSAFVLGDVPYLLVTWHSSQRPATLELQDAGKWLGLEIKQHRPTGEHTAEVEFVARFRVGGKAVRQHERSRFVREDGRWLYVDGDEL
;
A
#
# COMPACT_ATOMS: atom_id res chain seq x y z
N PRO A 1 3.44 12.07 -10.75
CA PRO A 1 2.38 11.09 -10.65
C PRO A 1 2.89 9.78 -10.07
N TYR A 2 2.02 9.08 -9.40
CA TYR A 2 2.37 7.85 -8.68
C TYR A 2 2.85 6.73 -9.63
N HIS A 3 2.49 6.74 -10.89
CA HIS A 3 3.00 5.73 -11.81
C HIS A 3 4.51 5.72 -11.92
N LEU A 4 5.14 6.85 -11.71
CA LEU A 4 6.59 6.94 -11.74
C LEU A 4 7.22 6.27 -10.54
N SER A 5 6.40 5.88 -9.57
CA SER A 5 6.83 5.25 -8.34
C SER A 5 7.11 3.76 -8.46
N LEU A 6 7.13 3.20 -9.68
CA LEU A 6 7.58 1.83 -9.87
C LEU A 6 9.00 1.64 -9.33
N ASN A 7 9.76 2.74 -9.23
CA ASN A 7 11.08 2.76 -8.64
C ASN A 7 11.09 3.67 -7.41
N ALA A 8 10.11 3.50 -6.54
CA ALA A 8 10.02 4.31 -5.33
C ALA A 8 11.32 4.23 -4.52
N PRO A 9 11.79 5.35 -3.96
CA PRO A 9 13.06 5.36 -3.24
C PRO A 9 13.02 4.60 -1.92
N ASP A 10 11.85 4.42 -1.33
CA ASP A 10 11.68 3.71 -0.06
C ASP A 10 10.29 3.12 0.05
N ALA A 11 10.09 2.32 1.11
CA ALA A 11 8.82 1.64 1.33
C ALA A 11 7.69 2.64 1.63
N GLU A 12 7.99 3.73 2.31
CA GLU A 12 6.96 4.74 2.60
C GLU A 12 6.45 5.38 1.33
N SER A 13 7.34 5.74 0.40
CA SER A 13 6.94 6.31 -0.89
C SER A 13 6.08 5.33 -1.68
N LEU A 14 6.44 4.05 -1.65
CA LEU A 14 5.64 3.02 -2.28
C LEU A 14 4.26 2.91 -1.64
N MET A 15 4.19 2.94 -0.31
CA MET A 15 2.92 2.86 0.40
C MET A 15 2.00 4.02 0.00
N ARG A 16 2.53 5.23 -0.08
CA ARG A 16 1.75 6.40 -0.47
C ARG A 16 1.25 6.28 -1.91
N SER A 17 2.09 5.77 -2.82
CA SER A 17 1.66 5.58 -4.20
C SER A 17 0.59 4.50 -4.33
N ARG A 18 0.67 3.44 -3.54
CA ARG A 18 -0.36 2.40 -3.53
C ARG A 18 -1.67 2.93 -2.97
N TYR A 19 -1.62 3.78 -1.94
CA TYR A 19 -2.83 4.43 -1.43
C TYR A 19 -3.50 5.26 -2.53
N SER A 20 -2.72 6.02 -3.28
CA SER A 20 -3.26 6.79 -4.41
C SER A 20 -3.90 5.87 -5.46
N ALA A 21 -3.27 4.72 -5.71
CA ALA A 21 -3.80 3.74 -6.65
C ALA A 21 -5.14 3.17 -6.17
N PHE A 22 -5.29 2.90 -4.87
CA PHE A 22 -6.57 2.49 -4.31
C PHE A 22 -7.63 3.55 -4.51
N VAL A 23 -7.30 4.81 -4.25
CA VAL A 23 -8.24 5.93 -4.42
C VAL A 23 -8.69 6.04 -5.88
N LEU A 24 -7.78 5.83 -6.82
CA LEU A 24 -8.05 5.95 -8.24
C LEU A 24 -8.57 4.66 -8.88
N GLY A 25 -8.57 3.55 -8.15
CA GLY A 25 -8.98 2.27 -8.68
C GLY A 25 -8.01 1.66 -9.67
N ASP A 26 -6.72 1.96 -9.53
CA ASP A 26 -5.69 1.49 -10.46
C ASP A 26 -5.23 0.08 -10.10
N VAL A 27 -5.99 -0.92 -10.49
CA VAL A 27 -5.70 -2.33 -10.21
C VAL A 27 -4.37 -2.78 -10.82
N PRO A 28 -4.05 -2.46 -12.10
CA PRO A 28 -2.76 -2.89 -12.64
C PRO A 28 -1.56 -2.42 -11.83
N TYR A 29 -1.58 -1.18 -11.34
CA TYR A 29 -0.49 -0.67 -10.52
C TYR A 29 -0.39 -1.42 -9.19
N LEU A 30 -1.53 -1.71 -8.55
CA LEU A 30 -1.55 -2.45 -7.30
C LEU A 30 -0.97 -3.84 -7.47
N LEU A 31 -1.29 -4.51 -8.57
CA LEU A 31 -0.78 -5.86 -8.85
C LEU A 31 0.71 -5.84 -9.17
N VAL A 32 1.17 -4.90 -9.98
CA VAL A 32 2.59 -4.85 -10.39
C VAL A 32 3.51 -4.48 -9.23
N THR A 33 2.99 -3.78 -8.22
CA THR A 33 3.75 -3.40 -7.02
C THR A 33 3.57 -4.38 -5.87
N TRP A 34 2.90 -5.50 -6.09
CA TRP A 34 2.69 -6.54 -5.09
C TRP A 34 3.65 -7.68 -5.37
N HIS A 35 4.39 -8.12 -4.36
CA HIS A 35 5.36 -9.20 -4.53
C HIS A 35 4.66 -10.47 -4.99
N SER A 36 5.29 -11.18 -5.93
CA SER A 36 4.67 -12.36 -6.57
C SER A 36 4.30 -13.46 -5.59
N SER A 37 5.02 -13.57 -4.46
CA SER A 37 4.74 -14.59 -3.46
C SER A 37 3.34 -14.47 -2.84
N GLN A 38 2.80 -13.25 -2.80
CA GLN A 38 1.50 -12.97 -2.19
C GLN A 38 0.50 -12.34 -3.16
N ARG A 39 0.91 -12.12 -4.41
CA ARG A 39 0.07 -11.45 -5.40
C ARG A 39 -1.13 -12.31 -5.78
N PRO A 40 -2.37 -11.81 -5.63
CA PRO A 40 -3.53 -12.54 -6.12
C PRO A 40 -3.55 -12.57 -7.65
N ALA A 41 -4.20 -13.58 -8.22
CA ALA A 41 -4.33 -13.67 -9.68
C ALA A 41 -5.17 -12.51 -10.22
N THR A 42 -6.21 -12.12 -9.48
CA THR A 42 -7.06 -11.00 -9.82
C THR A 42 -7.34 -10.17 -8.57
N LEU A 43 -7.63 -8.90 -8.77
CA LEU A 43 -7.96 -8.00 -7.68
C LEU A 43 -9.19 -7.20 -8.05
N GLU A 44 -10.24 -7.30 -7.24
CA GLU A 44 -11.43 -6.48 -7.39
C GLU A 44 -11.45 -5.45 -6.29
N LEU A 45 -11.57 -4.18 -6.67
CA LEU A 45 -11.73 -3.10 -5.72
C LEU A 45 -13.21 -2.81 -5.56
N GLN A 46 -13.71 -3.05 -4.36
CA GLN A 46 -15.10 -2.69 -4.04
C GLN A 46 -15.19 -1.18 -3.96
N ASP A 47 -16.35 -0.66 -4.31
CA ASP A 47 -16.61 0.75 -4.10
C ASP A 47 -16.67 1.01 -2.60
N ALA A 48 -15.56 1.45 -2.06
CA ALA A 48 -15.43 1.74 -0.64
C ALA A 48 -15.99 3.12 -0.29
N GLY A 49 -16.64 3.78 -1.25
CA GLY A 49 -17.12 5.12 -1.04
C GLY A 49 -15.98 6.12 -1.11
N LYS A 50 -15.72 6.82 -0.03
CA LYS A 50 -14.79 7.95 -0.07
C LYS A 50 -13.61 7.72 0.85
N TRP A 51 -12.39 7.84 0.30
CA TRP A 51 -11.17 7.84 1.09
C TRP A 51 -10.99 9.22 1.73
N LEU A 52 -10.71 9.23 3.04
CA LEU A 52 -10.62 10.45 3.83
C LEU A 52 -9.19 10.86 4.17
N GLY A 53 -8.25 9.94 4.17
CA GLY A 53 -6.86 10.29 4.42
C GLY A 53 -6.00 9.10 4.77
N LEU A 54 -4.70 9.33 4.71
CA LEU A 54 -3.66 8.37 5.06
C LEU A 54 -2.70 9.03 6.03
N GLU A 55 -2.39 8.35 7.13
CA GLU A 55 -1.39 8.82 8.08
C GLU A 55 -0.33 7.74 8.25
N ILE A 56 0.92 8.07 7.97
CA ILE A 56 2.04 7.17 8.20
C ILE A 56 2.47 7.34 9.65
N LYS A 57 2.39 6.26 10.44
CA LYS A 57 2.77 6.28 11.85
C LYS A 57 4.23 5.97 12.05
N GLN A 58 4.76 5.03 11.27
CA GLN A 58 6.14 4.61 11.40
C GLN A 58 6.62 3.99 10.10
N HIS A 59 7.86 4.28 9.74
CA HIS A 59 8.56 3.63 8.64
C HIS A 59 9.86 3.09 9.21
N ARG A 60 10.03 1.77 9.15
CA ARG A 60 11.18 1.12 9.78
C ARG A 60 11.85 0.14 8.84
N PRO A 61 13.10 0.40 8.44
CA PRO A 61 13.88 -0.60 7.72
C PRO A 61 14.14 -1.80 8.64
N THR A 62 13.91 -3.02 8.11
CA THR A 62 14.10 -4.25 8.87
C THR A 62 15.27 -5.08 8.34
N GLY A 63 15.90 -4.60 7.25
CA GLY A 63 17.06 -5.23 6.64
C GLY A 63 17.48 -4.39 5.44
N GLU A 64 18.49 -4.84 4.70
CA GLU A 64 18.96 -4.12 3.51
C GLU A 64 17.88 -4.00 2.45
N HIS A 65 17.05 -5.02 2.35
CA HIS A 65 16.04 -5.11 1.30
C HIS A 65 14.63 -5.32 1.85
N THR A 66 14.41 -5.01 3.14
CA THR A 66 13.11 -5.18 3.77
C THR A 66 12.78 -3.97 4.63
N ALA A 67 11.49 -3.68 4.75
CA ALA A 67 11.01 -2.59 5.59
C ALA A 67 9.57 -2.84 6.00
N GLU A 68 9.16 -2.17 7.08
CA GLU A 68 7.77 -2.15 7.53
C GLU A 68 7.27 -0.71 7.55
N VAL A 69 6.01 -0.54 7.20
CA VAL A 69 5.33 0.75 7.32
C VAL A 69 4.04 0.55 8.09
N GLU A 70 3.93 1.26 9.21
CA GLU A 70 2.70 1.28 9.99
C GLU A 70 1.92 2.52 9.61
N PHE A 71 0.62 2.36 9.30
CA PHE A 71 -0.19 3.46 8.83
C PHE A 71 -1.62 3.33 9.30
N VAL A 72 -2.34 4.44 9.25
CA VAL A 72 -3.79 4.50 9.45
C VAL A 72 -4.41 5.08 8.18
N ALA A 73 -5.33 4.34 7.59
CA ALA A 73 -6.13 4.82 6.47
C ALA A 73 -7.56 5.06 6.96
N ARG A 74 -8.14 6.17 6.54
CA ARG A 74 -9.51 6.51 6.90
C ARG A 74 -10.34 6.62 5.65
N PHE A 75 -11.53 6.04 5.70
CA PHE A 75 -12.44 6.09 4.56
C PHE A 75 -13.88 6.01 5.06
N ARG A 76 -14.83 6.28 4.16
CA ARG A 76 -16.26 6.27 4.51
C ARG A 76 -16.96 5.23 3.65
N VAL A 77 -17.71 4.35 4.30
CA VAL A 77 -18.50 3.32 3.63
C VAL A 77 -19.91 3.37 4.19
N GLY A 78 -20.88 3.51 3.32
CA GLY A 78 -22.30 3.53 3.73
C GLY A 78 -22.61 4.58 4.78
N GLY A 79 -21.96 5.74 4.70
CA GLY A 79 -22.16 6.84 5.65
C GLY A 79 -21.39 6.68 6.96
N LYS A 80 -20.66 5.59 7.14
CA LYS A 80 -19.86 5.36 8.35
C LYS A 80 -18.39 5.61 8.07
N ALA A 81 -17.71 6.32 8.98
CA ALA A 81 -16.27 6.48 8.92
C ALA A 81 -15.60 5.21 9.45
N VAL A 82 -14.62 4.71 8.69
CA VAL A 82 -13.87 3.51 9.04
C VAL A 82 -12.41 3.89 9.15
N ARG A 83 -11.73 3.33 10.15
CA ARG A 83 -10.31 3.53 10.40
C ARG A 83 -9.62 2.18 10.29
N GLN A 84 -8.67 2.06 9.37
CA GLN A 84 -7.87 0.85 9.21
C GLN A 84 -6.46 1.14 9.70
N HIS A 85 -5.99 0.40 10.68
CA HIS A 85 -4.64 0.51 11.21
C HIS A 85 -3.90 -0.77 10.87
N GLU A 86 -2.81 -0.66 10.12
CA GLU A 86 -2.10 -1.81 9.60
C GLU A 86 -0.60 -1.59 9.65
N ARG A 87 0.15 -2.69 9.81
CA ARG A 87 1.59 -2.71 9.59
C ARG A 87 1.86 -3.58 8.37
N SER A 88 2.33 -2.96 7.30
CA SER A 88 2.61 -3.64 6.04
C SER A 88 4.08 -3.95 5.92
N ARG A 89 4.39 -5.07 5.29
CA ARG A 89 5.76 -5.50 5.02
C ARG A 89 6.08 -5.30 3.56
N PHE A 90 7.30 -4.84 3.30
CA PHE A 90 7.78 -4.54 1.96
C PHE A 90 9.13 -5.17 1.75
N VAL A 91 9.43 -5.50 0.49
CA VAL A 91 10.72 -6.05 0.09
C VAL A 91 11.22 -5.30 -1.14
N ARG A 92 12.54 -5.17 -1.23
CA ARG A 92 13.18 -4.57 -2.39
C ARG A 92 13.78 -5.68 -3.24
N GLU A 93 13.35 -5.77 -4.50
CA GLU A 93 13.77 -6.79 -5.45
C GLU A 93 14.13 -6.11 -6.75
N ASP A 94 15.30 -6.39 -7.30
CA ASP A 94 15.78 -5.78 -8.54
C ASP A 94 15.72 -4.24 -8.50
N GLY A 95 16.04 -3.68 -7.34
CA GLY A 95 16.06 -2.22 -7.17
C GLY A 95 14.68 -1.60 -6.97
N ARG A 96 13.61 -2.39 -6.88
CA ARG A 96 12.25 -1.89 -6.72
C ARG A 96 11.62 -2.38 -5.43
N TRP A 97 10.95 -1.47 -4.73
CA TRP A 97 10.18 -1.84 -3.55
C TRP A 97 8.84 -2.43 -3.95
N LEU A 98 8.46 -3.52 -3.28
CA LEU A 98 7.20 -4.23 -3.53
C LEU A 98 6.50 -4.48 -2.20
N TYR A 99 5.17 -4.41 -2.23
CA TYR A 99 4.34 -4.77 -1.08
C TYR A 99 4.27 -6.30 -0.97
N VAL A 100 4.41 -6.83 0.22
CA VAL A 100 4.31 -8.28 0.45
C VAL A 100 2.96 -8.62 1.11
N ASP A 101 2.79 -8.21 2.34
CA ASP A 101 1.58 -8.47 3.11
C ASP A 101 1.51 -7.50 4.30
N GLY A 102 0.51 -7.65 5.15
CA GLY A 102 0.39 -6.80 6.31
C GLY A 102 -0.47 -7.43 7.39
N ASP A 103 -0.36 -6.88 8.59
CA ASP A 103 -1.15 -7.27 9.75
C ASP A 103 -2.03 -6.12 10.17
N GLU A 104 -3.30 -6.39 10.45
CA GLU A 104 -4.17 -5.41 11.10
C GLU A 104 -3.79 -5.28 12.56
N LEU A 105 -3.74 -4.05 13.03
CA LEU A 105 -3.38 -3.76 14.42
C LEU A 105 -4.57 -3.35 15.27
#